data_1f4c53920b6def27648bb9a38c0d90f4
#
_entry.id   1f4c53920b6def27648bb9a38c0d90f4
#
_cell.length_a   1.000
_cell.length_b   1.000
_cell.length_c   1.000
_cell.angle_alpha   90.00
_cell.angle_beta   90.00
_cell.angle_gamma   90.00
#
_symmetry.space_group_name_H-M   'P 1'
#
loop_
_entity.id
_entity.type
_entity.pdbx_description
1 polymer ?
#
loop_
_entity_poly.entity_id
_entity_poly.type
_entity_poly.pdbx_seq_one_letter_code
_entity_poly.pdbx_strand_id
1 'polypeptide(L)'
;MKNREKAMAALLSSDTQAEAAGKCGISDRALRGYLADPSFNAEYQRRKRQLVSDATRQIQASYQSAIRALRGIVESDTSSEGAKISAARALLEYGLRFTDTNEIMTQLEDMERLIEKDMKSRNGWKGM
;
A
#
# COMPACT_ATOMS: atom_id res chain seq x y z
N MET A 1 23.64 13.47 13.65
CA MET A 1 22.21 13.23 13.92
C MET A 1 21.28 14.06 13.05
N LYS A 2 21.41 15.37 13.02
CA LYS A 2 20.51 16.24 12.21
C LYS A 2 20.48 15.89 10.71
N ASN A 3 21.59 15.49 10.11
CA ASN A 3 21.66 15.15 8.68
C ASN A 3 20.98 13.81 8.35
N ARG A 4 21.06 12.86 9.26
CA ARG A 4 20.41 11.54 9.11
C ARG A 4 18.89 11.67 9.09
N GLU A 5 18.30 12.43 10.01
CA GLU A 5 16.85 12.67 10.04
C GLU A 5 16.37 13.48 8.83
N LYS A 6 17.14 14.47 8.40
CA LYS A 6 16.83 15.23 7.19
C LYS A 6 16.87 14.35 5.94
N ALA A 7 17.86 13.49 5.81
CA ALA A 7 17.95 12.52 4.72
C ALA A 7 16.77 11.56 4.71
N MET A 8 16.38 11.06 5.88
CA MET A 8 15.21 10.19 6.05
C MET A 8 13.92 10.89 5.61
N ALA A 9 13.67 12.08 6.11
CA ALA A 9 12.49 12.88 5.76
C ALA A 9 12.44 13.20 4.26
N ALA A 10 13.56 13.55 3.67
CA ALA A 10 13.66 13.85 2.24
C ALA A 10 13.39 12.61 1.38
N LEU A 11 13.93 11.45 1.73
CA LEU A 11 13.66 10.19 1.04
C LEU A 11 12.18 9.79 1.10
N LEU A 12 11.53 9.97 2.23
CA LEU A 12 10.13 9.63 2.41
C LEU A 12 9.17 10.59 1.67
N SER A 13 9.61 11.82 1.38
CA SER A 13 8.80 12.85 0.71
C SER A 13 9.17 13.10 -0.75
N SER A 14 10.05 12.30 -1.32
CA SER A 14 10.56 12.49 -2.69
C SER A 14 10.32 11.25 -3.54
N ASP A 15 10.09 11.47 -4.83
CA ASP A 15 9.87 10.38 -5.79
C ASP A 15 11.19 9.76 -6.28
N THR A 16 12.28 10.54 -6.23
CA THR A 16 13.60 10.10 -6.69
C THR A 16 14.69 10.39 -5.65
N GLN A 17 15.79 9.64 -5.70
CA GLN A 17 16.95 9.88 -4.84
C GLN A 17 17.61 11.24 -5.13
N ALA A 18 17.65 11.64 -6.39
CA ALA A 18 18.19 12.94 -6.79
C ALA A 18 17.40 14.11 -6.18
N GLU A 19 16.08 14.01 -6.19
CA GLU A 19 15.19 14.99 -5.54
C GLU A 19 15.41 15.02 -4.03
N ALA A 20 15.50 13.86 -3.39
CA ALA A 20 15.77 13.75 -1.96
C ALA A 20 17.10 14.38 -1.57
N ALA A 21 18.17 14.12 -2.33
CA ALA A 21 19.49 14.72 -2.12
C ALA A 21 19.43 16.25 -2.25
N GLY A 22 18.72 16.77 -3.25
CA GLY A 22 18.49 18.20 -3.43
C GLY A 22 17.76 18.86 -2.25
N LYS A 23 16.72 18.20 -1.75
CA LYS A 23 15.94 18.67 -0.56
C LYS A 23 16.77 18.75 0.71
N CYS A 24 17.68 17.79 0.92
CA CYS A 24 18.54 17.80 2.11
C CYS A 24 19.82 18.62 1.94
N GLY A 25 20.13 19.10 0.75
CA GLY A 25 21.39 19.79 0.46
C GLY A 25 22.63 18.94 0.60
N ILE A 26 22.54 17.63 0.32
CA ILE A 26 23.66 16.69 0.28
C ILE A 26 23.85 16.13 -1.12
N SER A 27 25.06 15.56 -1.38
CA SER A 27 25.33 14.92 -2.65
C SER A 27 24.61 13.56 -2.78
N ASP A 28 24.36 13.12 -4.01
CA ASP A 28 23.82 11.79 -4.28
C ASP A 28 24.66 10.67 -3.67
N ARG A 29 25.99 10.87 -3.66
CA ARG A 29 26.94 9.94 -3.06
C ARG A 29 26.74 9.83 -1.55
N ALA A 30 26.55 10.96 -0.86
CA ALA A 30 26.29 10.97 0.57
C ALA A 30 24.95 10.29 0.89
N LEU A 31 23.92 10.53 0.10
CA LEU A 31 22.62 9.88 0.26
C LEU A 31 22.70 8.36 0.06
N ARG A 32 23.43 7.90 -0.96
CA ARG A 32 23.68 6.46 -1.16
C ARG A 32 24.45 5.85 0.01
N GLY A 33 25.35 6.60 0.63
CA GLY A 33 26.07 6.19 1.84
C GLY A 33 25.10 5.90 3.00
N TYR A 34 24.09 6.75 3.21
CA TYR A 34 23.05 6.48 4.19
C TYR A 34 22.24 5.23 3.83
N LEU A 35 21.83 5.08 2.59
CA LEU A 35 21.05 3.91 2.13
C LEU A 35 21.85 2.59 2.21
N ALA A 36 23.17 2.65 2.12
CA ALA A 36 24.06 1.50 2.28
C ALA A 36 24.24 1.08 3.75
N ASP A 37 23.96 1.96 4.70
CA ASP A 37 23.94 1.62 6.13
C ASP A 37 22.73 0.72 6.44
N PRO A 38 22.94 -0.52 6.90
CA PRO A 38 21.85 -1.45 7.19
C PRO A 38 20.81 -0.91 8.18
N SER A 39 21.25 -0.21 9.21
CA SER A 39 20.39 0.40 10.23
C SER A 39 19.50 1.51 9.65
N PHE A 40 20.07 2.38 8.83
CA PHE A 40 19.34 3.45 8.17
C PHE A 40 18.33 2.88 7.15
N ASN A 41 18.75 1.92 6.35
CA ASN A 41 17.90 1.31 5.33
C ASN A 41 16.73 0.54 5.96
N ALA A 42 16.95 -0.20 7.03
CA ALA A 42 15.90 -0.89 7.77
C ALA A 42 14.84 0.09 8.29
N GLU A 43 15.27 1.20 8.88
CA GLU A 43 14.38 2.26 9.37
C GLU A 43 13.63 2.94 8.22
N TYR A 44 14.31 3.23 7.12
CA TYR A 44 13.70 3.79 5.91
C TYR A 44 12.60 2.88 5.34
N GLN A 45 12.89 1.60 5.18
CA GLN A 45 11.90 0.62 4.69
C GLN A 45 10.71 0.48 5.64
N ARG A 46 10.95 0.50 6.96
CA ARG A 46 9.90 0.47 7.97
C ARG A 46 8.97 1.68 7.85
N ARG A 47 9.51 2.88 7.81
CA ARG A 47 8.73 4.13 7.68
C ARG A 47 8.00 4.20 6.35
N LYS A 48 8.62 3.75 5.27
CA LYS A 48 7.99 3.67 3.94
C LYS A 48 6.77 2.74 3.94
N ARG A 49 6.90 1.55 4.54
CA ARG A 49 5.76 0.64 4.69
C ARG A 49 4.64 1.24 5.52
N GLN A 50 4.98 1.97 6.58
CA GLN A 50 3.99 2.65 7.41
C GLN A 50 3.22 3.72 6.64
N LEU A 51 3.89 4.54 5.84
CA LEU A 51 3.24 5.54 4.99
C LEU A 51 2.29 4.90 3.97
N VAL A 52 2.71 3.81 3.33
CA VAL A 52 1.86 3.07 2.38
C VAL A 52 0.66 2.47 3.10
N SER A 53 0.84 1.88 4.28
CA SER A 53 -0.25 1.34 5.10
C SER A 53 -1.26 2.43 5.51
N ASP A 54 -0.79 3.59 5.93
CA ASP A 54 -1.64 4.72 6.31
C ASP A 54 -2.43 5.26 5.11
N ALA A 55 -1.78 5.41 3.96
CA ALA A 55 -2.42 5.81 2.71
C ALA A 55 -3.49 4.81 2.28
N THR A 56 -3.20 3.51 2.37
CA THR A 56 -4.16 2.44 2.06
C THR A 56 -5.39 2.51 2.96
N ARG A 57 -5.21 2.73 4.26
CA ARG A 57 -6.33 2.91 5.20
C ARG A 57 -7.20 4.13 4.86
N GLN A 58 -6.57 5.24 4.46
CA GLN A 58 -7.30 6.44 4.03
C GLN A 58 -8.11 6.18 2.76
N ILE A 59 -7.55 5.46 1.80
CA ILE A 59 -8.26 5.05 0.58
C ILE A 59 -9.46 4.16 0.92
N GLN A 60 -9.26 3.16 1.78
CA GLN A 60 -10.34 2.26 2.23
C GLN A 60 -11.47 3.02 2.93
N ALA A 61 -11.14 3.98 3.79
CA ALA A 61 -12.14 4.84 4.45
C ALA A 61 -12.91 5.69 3.42
N SER A 62 -12.24 6.21 2.39
CA SER A 62 -12.86 6.95 1.30
C SER A 62 -13.81 6.09 0.47
N TYR A 63 -13.48 4.82 0.25
CA TYR A 63 -14.37 3.86 -0.43
C TYR A 63 -15.65 3.63 0.35
N GLN A 64 -15.59 3.49 1.67
CA GLN A 64 -16.79 3.35 2.50
C GLN A 64 -17.71 4.56 2.38
N SER A 65 -17.16 5.76 2.38
CA SER A 65 -17.93 6.99 2.19
C SER A 65 -18.57 7.07 0.79
N ALA A 66 -17.84 6.69 -0.25
CA ALA A 66 -18.33 6.64 -1.61
C ALA A 66 -19.46 5.62 -1.78
N ILE A 67 -19.31 4.42 -1.20
CA ILE A 67 -20.35 3.37 -1.20
C ILE A 67 -21.62 3.86 -0.51
N ARG A 68 -21.49 4.52 0.63
CA ARG A 68 -22.65 5.11 1.34
C ARG A 68 -23.36 6.17 0.50
N ALA A 69 -22.61 7.04 -0.18
CA ALA A 69 -23.17 8.05 -1.07
C ALA A 69 -23.93 7.41 -2.23
N LEU A 70 -23.36 6.41 -2.89
CA LEU A 70 -24.00 5.68 -3.98
C LEU A 70 -25.27 4.95 -3.51
N ARG A 71 -25.23 4.28 -2.36
CA ARG A 71 -26.40 3.64 -1.76
C ARG A 71 -27.48 4.66 -1.45
N GLY A 72 -27.13 5.81 -0.91
CA GLY A 72 -28.07 6.90 -0.65
C GLY A 72 -28.80 7.35 -1.91
N ILE A 73 -28.14 7.43 -3.04
CA ILE A 73 -28.76 7.76 -4.32
C ILE A 73 -29.71 6.66 -4.79
N VAL A 74 -29.33 5.39 -4.69
CA VAL A 74 -30.15 4.25 -5.08
C VAL A 74 -31.44 4.16 -4.23
N GLU A 75 -31.32 4.42 -2.92
CA GLU A 75 -32.40 4.31 -1.95
C GLU A 75 -33.26 5.57 -1.84
N SER A 76 -32.83 6.69 -2.44
CA SER A 76 -33.53 7.98 -2.33
C SER A 76 -34.76 8.04 -3.24
N ASP A 77 -35.90 8.44 -2.68
CA ASP A 77 -37.14 8.67 -3.43
C ASP A 77 -37.10 9.95 -4.29
N THR A 78 -36.13 10.84 -4.01
CA THR A 78 -35.99 12.13 -4.70
C THR A 78 -34.96 12.11 -5.83
N SER A 79 -34.14 11.08 -5.93
CA SER A 79 -33.16 10.94 -7.02
C SER A 79 -33.83 10.57 -8.32
N SER A 80 -33.31 11.09 -9.44
CA SER A 80 -33.79 10.73 -10.77
C SER A 80 -33.51 9.24 -11.07
N GLU A 81 -34.32 8.65 -11.97
CA GLU A 81 -34.11 7.26 -12.40
C GLU A 81 -32.72 7.06 -13.04
N GLY A 82 -32.25 8.02 -13.83
CA GLY A 82 -30.91 7.97 -14.42
C GLY A 82 -29.81 7.97 -13.36
N ALA A 83 -29.92 8.79 -12.32
CA ALA A 83 -28.98 8.81 -11.21
C ALA A 83 -28.98 7.48 -10.43
N LYS A 84 -30.16 6.90 -10.16
CA LYS A 84 -30.29 5.59 -9.50
C LYS A 84 -29.64 4.48 -10.33
N ILE A 85 -29.88 4.43 -11.63
CA ILE A 85 -29.27 3.44 -12.54
C ILE A 85 -27.75 3.57 -12.56
N SER A 86 -27.24 4.80 -12.69
CA SER A 86 -25.79 5.05 -12.69
C SER A 86 -25.13 4.65 -11.37
N ALA A 87 -25.73 4.97 -10.24
CA ALA A 87 -25.24 4.61 -8.91
C ALA A 87 -25.28 3.09 -8.67
N ALA A 88 -26.37 2.42 -9.06
CA ALA A 88 -26.49 0.97 -8.96
C ALA A 88 -25.45 0.25 -9.83
N ARG A 89 -25.24 0.72 -11.06
CA ARG A 89 -24.21 0.18 -11.96
C ARG A 89 -22.82 0.33 -11.34
N ALA A 90 -22.48 1.50 -10.80
CA ALA A 90 -21.20 1.74 -10.15
C ALA A 90 -20.98 0.80 -8.95
N LEU A 91 -21.99 0.61 -8.10
CA LEU A 91 -21.93 -0.32 -6.96
C LEU A 91 -21.66 -1.76 -7.39
N LEU A 92 -22.38 -2.24 -8.40
CA LEU A 92 -22.20 -3.60 -8.94
C LEU A 92 -20.82 -3.79 -9.57
N GLU A 93 -20.38 -2.84 -10.39
CA GLU A 93 -19.11 -2.90 -11.10
C GLU A 93 -17.92 -2.89 -10.15
N TYR A 94 -17.91 -1.96 -9.20
CA TYR A 94 -16.84 -1.89 -8.20
C TYR A 94 -16.90 -3.03 -7.18
N GLY A 95 -18.10 -3.48 -6.81
CA GLY A 95 -18.27 -4.63 -5.92
C GLY A 95 -17.69 -5.91 -6.51
N LEU A 96 -17.91 -6.17 -7.79
CA LEU A 96 -17.30 -7.31 -8.50
C LEU A 96 -15.77 -7.23 -8.53
N ARG A 97 -15.22 -6.07 -8.87
CA ARG A 97 -13.76 -5.85 -8.89
C ARG A 97 -13.12 -6.07 -7.52
N PHE A 98 -13.76 -5.61 -6.46
CA PHE A 98 -13.29 -5.83 -5.08
C PHE A 98 -13.29 -7.31 -4.71
N THR A 99 -14.35 -8.02 -5.05
CA THR A 99 -14.45 -9.46 -4.79
C THR A 99 -13.34 -10.23 -5.51
N ASP A 100 -13.15 -9.97 -6.80
CA ASP A 100 -12.10 -10.61 -7.60
C ASP A 100 -10.71 -10.33 -7.02
N THR A 101 -10.43 -9.08 -6.63
CA THR A 101 -9.15 -8.71 -6.02
C THR A 101 -8.92 -9.42 -4.70
N ASN A 102 -9.93 -9.50 -3.83
CA ASN A 102 -9.84 -10.21 -2.56
C ASN A 102 -9.62 -11.71 -2.75
N GLU A 103 -10.29 -12.33 -3.70
CA GLU A 103 -10.10 -13.76 -4.04
C GLU A 103 -8.68 -14.03 -4.51
N ILE A 104 -8.13 -13.20 -5.40
CA ILE A 104 -6.75 -13.29 -5.87
C ILE A 104 -5.76 -13.15 -4.71
N MET A 105 -5.94 -12.16 -3.84
CA MET A 105 -5.09 -11.96 -2.67
C MET A 105 -5.13 -13.16 -1.72
N THR A 106 -6.30 -13.71 -1.45
CA THR A 106 -6.47 -14.91 -0.62
C THR A 106 -5.76 -16.11 -1.23
N GLN A 107 -5.88 -16.31 -2.55
CA GLN A 107 -5.19 -17.40 -3.24
C GLN A 107 -3.66 -17.24 -3.16
N LEU A 108 -3.15 -16.03 -3.32
CA LEU A 108 -1.71 -15.76 -3.19
C LEU A 108 -1.20 -16.06 -1.77
N GLU A 109 -1.91 -15.64 -0.74
CA GLU A 109 -1.58 -15.93 0.66
C GLU A 109 -1.57 -17.45 0.95
N ASP A 110 -2.55 -18.18 0.41
CA ASP A 110 -2.62 -19.63 0.55
C ASP A 110 -1.44 -20.33 -0.16
N MET A 111 -1.06 -19.85 -1.34
CA MET A 111 0.10 -20.37 -2.08
C MET A 111 1.41 -20.08 -1.33
N GLU A 112 1.58 -18.89 -0.77
CA GLU A 112 2.75 -18.54 0.06
C GLU A 112 2.87 -19.46 1.28
N ARG A 113 1.77 -19.73 1.97
CA ARG A 113 1.74 -20.67 3.10
C ARG A 113 2.14 -22.09 2.71
N LEU A 114 1.70 -22.58 1.56
CA LEU A 114 2.07 -23.91 1.05
C LEU A 114 3.56 -23.99 0.71
N ILE A 115 4.11 -22.95 0.09
CA ILE A 115 5.54 -22.86 -0.23
C ILE A 115 6.39 -22.86 1.05
N GLU A 116 6.03 -22.06 2.04
CA GLU A 116 6.73 -22.02 3.33
C GLU A 116 6.72 -23.39 4.04
N LYS A 117 5.58 -24.07 4.02
CA LYS A 117 5.43 -25.40 4.62
C LYS A 117 6.31 -26.43 3.92
N ASP A 118 6.38 -26.40 2.59
CA ASP A 118 7.23 -27.28 1.81
C ASP A 118 8.73 -27.03 2.06
N MET A 119 9.13 -25.76 2.13
CA MET A 119 10.50 -25.37 2.46
C MET A 119 10.92 -25.80 3.86
N LYS A 120 10.05 -25.66 4.85
CA LYS A 120 10.31 -26.13 6.22
C LYS A 120 10.42 -27.64 6.28
N SER A 121 9.61 -28.37 5.53
CA SER A 121 9.67 -29.83 5.42
C SER A 121 11.00 -30.29 4.81
N ARG A 122 11.48 -29.66 3.74
CA ARG A 122 12.77 -29.98 3.10
C ARG A 122 13.96 -29.67 4.00
N ASN A 123 13.91 -28.57 4.74
CA ASN A 123 15.00 -28.20 5.67
C ASN A 123 15.03 -29.10 6.92
N GLY A 124 13.89 -29.60 7.37
CA GLY A 124 13.82 -30.58 8.47
C GLY A 124 14.45 -31.95 8.12
N TRP A 125 14.49 -32.30 6.84
CA TRP A 125 15.11 -33.54 6.35
C TRP A 125 16.64 -33.48 6.29
N LYS A 126 17.22 -32.29 6.11
CA LYS A 126 18.67 -32.08 6.06
C LYS A 126 19.34 -32.06 7.45
N GLY A 127 18.56 -32.04 8.52
CA GLY A 127 19.01 -32.04 9.91
C GLY A 127 19.03 -33.41 10.59
N MET A 128 18.68 -34.46 9.84
CA MET A 128 18.82 -35.86 10.25
C MET A 128 19.91 -36.54 9.45
#